data_6ea562acbd365b837f5fa0772eff87ce
#
_entry.id   6ea562acbd365b837f5fa0772eff87ce
#
_cell.length_a   1.000
_cell.length_b   1.000
_cell.length_c   1.000
_cell.angle_alpha   90.00
_cell.angle_beta   90.00
_cell.angle_gamma   90.00
#
_symmetry.space_group_name_H-M   'P 1'
#
loop_
_entity.id
_entity.type
_entity.pdbx_description
1 polymer ?
#
loop_
_entity_poly.entity_id
_entity_poly.type
_entity_poly.pdbx_seq_one_letter_code
_entity_poly.pdbx_strand_id
1 'polypeptide(L)'
;MKKELRAAQIWPLLTLCAVRRQTLTYDLLGRLIGVPRQGLGHLLEPIQSFCILQNLPALSVLVVGENSGMPGEGFIAASDVPAEQAAAFKWGWLEVMPPTEDQLADAAQRLPSNGRSLIELKSALGK
;
A
#
# COMPACT_ATOMS: atom_id res chain seq x y z
N MET A 1 -11.75 12.45 9.18
CA MET A 1 -11.89 11.02 8.88
C MET A 1 -10.60 10.32 9.27
N LYS A 2 -10.73 9.17 9.91
CA LYS A 2 -9.57 8.45 10.40
C LYS A 2 -8.71 7.94 9.27
N LYS A 3 -7.41 7.87 9.54
CA LYS A 3 -6.41 7.35 8.61
C LYS A 3 -6.79 5.97 8.08
N GLU A 4 -7.22 5.06 8.97
CA GLU A 4 -7.52 3.69 8.58
C GLU A 4 -8.79 3.60 7.74
N LEU A 5 -9.75 4.48 7.98
CA LEU A 5 -10.93 4.53 7.14
C LEU A 5 -10.57 4.99 5.73
N ARG A 6 -9.70 5.99 5.61
CA ARG A 6 -9.19 6.41 4.31
C ARG A 6 -8.44 5.29 3.62
N ALA A 7 -7.60 4.56 4.38
CA ALA A 7 -6.89 3.41 3.81
C ALA A 7 -7.87 2.37 3.28
N ALA A 8 -8.98 2.14 4.00
CA ALA A 8 -10.00 1.21 3.54
C ALA A 8 -10.65 1.68 2.23
N GLN A 9 -10.80 2.99 2.05
CA GLN A 9 -11.31 3.54 0.80
C GLN A 9 -10.32 3.40 -0.34
N ILE A 10 -9.03 3.49 -0.04
CA ILE A 10 -7.97 3.38 -1.04
C ILE A 10 -7.83 1.95 -1.54
N TRP A 11 -8.02 0.97 -0.68
CA TRP A 11 -7.80 -0.44 -1.02
C TRP A 11 -8.47 -0.86 -2.32
N PRO A 12 -9.79 -0.67 -2.52
CA PRO A 12 -10.44 -1.09 -3.76
C PRO A 12 -9.94 -0.34 -4.98
N LEU A 13 -9.50 0.91 -4.82
CA LEU A 13 -8.93 1.65 -5.96
C LEU A 13 -7.64 1.00 -6.42
N LEU A 14 -6.80 0.57 -5.48
CA LEU A 14 -5.54 -0.06 -5.82
C LEU A 14 -5.75 -1.47 -6.38
N THR A 15 -6.72 -2.22 -5.86
CA THR A 15 -6.98 -3.55 -6.41
C THR A 15 -7.53 -3.44 -7.82
N LEU A 16 -8.34 -2.43 -8.11
CA LEU A 16 -8.79 -2.20 -9.48
C LEU A 16 -7.61 -1.90 -10.39
N CYS A 17 -6.69 -1.03 -9.95
CA CYS A 17 -5.49 -0.74 -10.73
C CYS A 17 -4.67 -2.00 -10.96
N ALA A 18 -4.51 -2.84 -9.93
CA ALA A 18 -3.74 -4.07 -10.06
C ALA A 18 -4.35 -5.00 -11.11
N VAL A 19 -5.67 -5.19 -11.06
CA VAL A 19 -6.37 -6.05 -12.02
C VAL A 19 -6.21 -5.52 -13.43
N ARG A 20 -6.19 -4.21 -13.60
CA ARG A 20 -6.02 -3.58 -14.90
C ARG A 20 -4.55 -3.41 -15.30
N ARG A 21 -3.63 -3.85 -14.46
CA ARG A 21 -2.19 -3.74 -14.68
C ARG A 21 -1.76 -2.29 -14.89
N GLN A 22 -2.22 -1.43 -14.00
CA GLN A 22 -1.94 0.01 -14.07
C GLN A 22 -1.41 0.51 -12.75
N THR A 23 -0.55 1.53 -12.80
CA THR A 23 -0.18 2.29 -11.61
C THR A 23 -1.15 3.45 -11.44
N LEU A 24 -1.10 4.07 -10.28
CA LEU A 24 -1.95 5.20 -9.93
C LEU A 24 -1.06 6.30 -9.38
N THR A 25 -1.15 7.50 -9.95
CA THR A 25 -0.32 8.59 -9.46
C THR A 25 -0.85 9.14 -8.15
N TYR A 26 0.06 9.72 -7.35
CA TYR A 26 -0.35 10.39 -6.11
C TYR A 26 -1.38 11.48 -6.37
N ASP A 27 -1.18 12.27 -7.44
CA ASP A 27 -2.13 13.36 -7.75
C ASP A 27 -3.52 12.83 -8.03
N LEU A 28 -3.62 11.77 -8.83
CA LEU A 28 -4.93 11.22 -9.16
C LEU A 28 -5.59 10.59 -7.93
N LEU A 29 -4.82 9.84 -7.15
CA LEU A 29 -5.36 9.24 -5.93
C LEU A 29 -5.89 10.32 -4.99
N GLY A 30 -5.11 11.39 -4.79
CA GLY A 30 -5.55 12.49 -3.93
C GLY A 30 -6.83 13.13 -4.41
N ARG A 31 -6.97 13.31 -5.72
CA ARG A 31 -8.19 13.88 -6.28
C ARG A 31 -9.39 12.95 -6.12
N LEU A 32 -9.16 11.64 -6.24
CA LEU A 32 -10.25 10.67 -6.11
C LEU A 32 -10.83 10.64 -4.70
N ILE A 33 -9.99 10.78 -3.68
CA ILE A 33 -10.46 10.68 -2.29
C ILE A 33 -10.51 12.02 -1.58
N GLY A 34 -10.14 13.12 -2.26
CA GLY A 34 -10.23 14.45 -1.67
C GLY A 34 -9.18 14.72 -0.61
N VAL A 35 -7.98 14.22 -0.78
CA VAL A 35 -6.88 14.39 0.18
C VAL A 35 -5.69 15.01 -0.54
N PRO A 36 -5.04 16.02 0.06
CA PRO A 36 -3.84 16.59 -0.54
C PRO A 36 -2.76 15.54 -0.71
N ARG A 37 -1.97 15.70 -1.76
CA ARG A 37 -0.91 14.78 -2.11
C ARG A 37 0.02 14.49 -0.91
N GLN A 38 0.33 15.52 -0.13
CA GLN A 38 1.28 15.39 0.97
C GLN A 38 0.80 14.46 2.08
N GLY A 39 -0.50 14.22 2.17
CA GLY A 39 -1.05 13.34 3.19
C GLY A 39 -1.18 11.90 2.77
N LEU A 40 -0.91 11.57 1.51
CA LEU A 40 -1.22 10.23 0.98
C LEU A 40 -0.27 9.16 1.48
N GLY A 41 1.02 9.47 1.61
CA GLY A 41 1.98 8.49 2.10
C GLY A 41 1.58 7.91 3.44
N HIS A 42 1.11 8.79 4.32
CA HIS A 42 0.64 8.39 5.64
C HIS A 42 -0.57 7.46 5.57
N LEU A 43 -1.45 7.68 4.60
CA LEU A 43 -2.65 6.85 4.43
C LEU A 43 -2.34 5.48 3.83
N LEU A 44 -1.21 5.36 3.15
CA LEU A 44 -0.80 4.09 2.55
C LEU A 44 -0.11 3.16 3.54
N GLU A 45 0.32 3.68 4.69
CA GLU A 45 1.03 2.87 5.68
C GLU A 45 0.25 1.66 6.19
N PRO A 46 -1.03 1.82 6.58
CA PRO A 46 -1.78 0.64 7.03
C PRO A 46 -1.91 -0.43 5.95
N ILE A 47 -2.04 -0.04 4.69
CA ILE A 47 -2.12 -0.99 3.58
C ILE A 47 -0.79 -1.73 3.46
N GLN A 48 0.32 -1.01 3.53
CA GLN A 48 1.64 -1.62 3.46
C GLN A 48 1.83 -2.63 4.58
N SER A 49 1.50 -2.23 5.81
CA SER A 49 1.63 -3.11 6.97
C SER A 49 0.75 -4.35 6.82
N PHE A 50 -0.49 -4.16 6.38
CA PHE A 50 -1.42 -5.28 6.20
C PHE A 50 -0.89 -6.27 5.17
N CYS A 51 -0.42 -5.78 4.03
CA CYS A 51 0.10 -6.66 2.98
C CYS A 51 1.30 -7.46 3.47
N ILE A 52 2.22 -6.81 4.22
CA ILE A 52 3.38 -7.51 4.76
C ILE A 52 2.95 -8.61 5.73
N LEU A 53 2.04 -8.29 6.64
CA LEU A 53 1.60 -9.26 7.66
C LEU A 53 0.83 -10.42 7.05
N GLN A 54 0.09 -10.18 5.98
CA GLN A 54 -0.69 -11.21 5.29
C GLN A 54 0.09 -11.90 4.18
N ASN A 55 1.36 -11.56 4.03
CA ASN A 55 2.22 -12.14 2.99
C ASN A 55 1.65 -11.94 1.58
N LEU A 56 1.09 -10.76 1.36
CA LEU A 56 0.58 -10.35 0.05
C LEU A 56 1.62 -9.45 -0.63
N PRO A 57 1.58 -9.36 -1.97
CA PRO A 57 2.39 -8.32 -2.62
C PRO A 57 2.02 -6.96 -2.07
N ALA A 58 2.99 -6.05 -2.04
CA ALA A 58 2.77 -4.72 -1.48
C ALA A 58 1.92 -3.88 -2.43
N LEU A 59 0.62 -3.86 -2.20
CA LEU A 59 -0.33 -3.18 -3.08
C LEU A 59 0.00 -1.70 -3.24
N SER A 60 0.55 -1.07 -2.21
CA SER A 60 0.92 0.34 -2.26
C SER A 60 2.06 0.65 -3.25
N VAL A 61 2.75 -0.38 -3.75
CA VAL A 61 3.78 -0.19 -4.79
C VAL A 61 3.20 0.41 -6.06
N LEU A 62 1.88 0.33 -6.24
CA LEU A 62 1.22 0.84 -7.44
C LEU A 62 1.00 2.36 -7.40
N VAL A 63 1.16 3.00 -6.24
CA VAL A 63 1.01 4.45 -6.13
C VAL A 63 2.37 5.08 -6.37
N VAL A 64 2.46 5.90 -7.41
CA VAL A 64 3.75 6.39 -7.93
C VAL A 64 3.70 7.90 -8.15
N GLY A 65 4.89 8.50 -8.19
CA GLY A 65 5.00 9.91 -8.55
C GLY A 65 4.81 10.11 -10.05
N GLU A 66 4.28 11.27 -10.43
CA GLU A 66 3.98 11.58 -11.83
C GLU A 66 5.23 11.58 -12.70
N ASN A 67 6.32 12.09 -12.16
CA ASN A 67 7.56 12.23 -12.93
C ASN A 67 8.49 11.03 -12.77
N SER A 68 8.53 10.46 -11.57
CA SER A 68 9.46 9.37 -11.29
C SER A 68 8.95 8.01 -11.71
N GLY A 69 7.63 7.82 -11.70
CA GLY A 69 7.05 6.50 -11.91
C GLY A 69 7.33 5.53 -10.78
N MET A 70 7.84 6.03 -9.65
CA MET A 70 8.26 5.20 -8.52
C MET A 70 7.45 5.54 -7.28
N PRO A 71 7.28 4.59 -6.35
CA PRO A 71 6.65 4.89 -5.07
C PRO A 71 7.42 5.95 -4.30
N GLY A 72 6.74 6.62 -3.38
CA GLY A 72 7.36 7.63 -2.54
C GLY A 72 8.27 7.02 -1.48
N GLU A 73 8.93 7.90 -0.72
CA GLU A 73 9.92 7.50 0.28
C GLU A 73 9.35 6.61 1.37
N GLY A 74 8.04 6.72 1.63
CA GLY A 74 7.40 5.90 2.66
C GLY A 74 7.24 4.44 2.25
N PHE A 75 7.46 4.11 0.99
CA PHE A 75 7.38 2.73 0.55
C PHE A 75 8.70 2.03 0.83
N ILE A 76 8.68 1.07 1.73
CA ILE A 76 9.89 0.34 2.13
C ILE A 76 9.70 -1.17 2.09
N ALA A 77 8.59 -1.64 1.51
CA ALA A 77 8.23 -3.07 1.56
C ALA A 77 9.03 -3.92 0.58
N ALA A 78 9.70 -3.32 -0.39
CA ALA A 78 10.48 -4.07 -1.36
C ALA A 78 11.60 -3.22 -1.90
N SER A 79 12.73 -3.86 -2.21
CA SER A 79 13.86 -3.17 -2.83
C SER A 79 13.78 -3.18 -4.34
N ASP A 80 13.11 -4.20 -4.91
CA ASP A 80 12.95 -4.32 -6.38
C ASP A 80 11.52 -3.90 -6.73
N VAL A 81 11.33 -2.61 -6.99
CA VAL A 81 10.02 -2.05 -7.27
C VAL A 81 9.37 -2.66 -8.51
N PRO A 82 10.06 -2.77 -9.66
CA PRO A 82 9.42 -3.40 -10.82
C PRO A 82 8.96 -4.84 -10.56
N ALA A 83 9.74 -5.61 -9.82
CA ALA A 83 9.35 -6.98 -9.49
C ALA A 83 8.11 -7.00 -8.59
N GLU A 84 8.06 -6.08 -7.63
CA GLU A 84 6.92 -6.00 -6.72
C GLU A 84 5.68 -5.55 -7.47
N GLN A 85 5.80 -4.61 -8.39
CA GLN A 85 4.68 -4.19 -9.22
C GLN A 85 4.17 -5.35 -10.06
N ALA A 86 5.07 -6.11 -10.66
CA ALA A 86 4.67 -7.28 -11.44
C ALA A 86 3.94 -8.30 -10.56
N ALA A 87 4.42 -8.52 -9.34
CA ALA A 87 3.77 -9.44 -8.42
C ALA A 87 2.36 -8.94 -8.07
N ALA A 88 2.21 -7.64 -7.84
CA ALA A 88 0.90 -7.05 -7.54
C ALA A 88 -0.05 -7.22 -8.72
N PHE A 89 0.43 -7.05 -9.95
CA PHE A 89 -0.40 -7.21 -11.14
C PHE A 89 -0.89 -8.64 -11.34
N LYS A 90 -0.12 -9.62 -10.87
CA LYS A 90 -0.45 -11.03 -11.09
C LYS A 90 -1.30 -11.63 -9.98
N TRP A 91 -1.40 -10.95 -8.84
CA TRP A 91 -2.08 -11.51 -7.67
C TRP A 91 -3.59 -11.54 -7.88
N GLY A 92 -4.23 -12.54 -7.31
CA GLY A 92 -5.69 -12.69 -7.43
C GLY A 92 -6.43 -11.86 -6.39
N TRP A 93 -6.42 -10.55 -6.54
CA TRP A 93 -6.99 -9.64 -5.54
C TRP A 93 -8.47 -9.84 -5.31
N LEU A 94 -9.20 -10.30 -6.32
CA LEU A 94 -10.64 -10.53 -6.16
C LEU A 94 -10.94 -11.70 -5.25
N GLU A 95 -9.94 -12.53 -4.96
CA GLU A 95 -10.10 -13.64 -4.02
C GLU A 95 -9.61 -13.28 -2.61
N VAL A 96 -9.13 -12.06 -2.44
CA VAL A 96 -8.67 -11.56 -1.13
C VAL A 96 -9.80 -10.75 -0.53
N MET A 97 -10.22 -11.11 0.67
CA MET A 97 -11.23 -10.32 1.38
C MET A 97 -10.64 -8.93 1.67
N PRO A 98 -11.31 -7.85 1.26
CA PRO A 98 -10.80 -6.52 1.57
C PRO A 98 -10.71 -6.31 3.08
N PRO A 99 -9.63 -5.72 3.57
CA PRO A 99 -9.51 -5.47 4.99
C PRO A 99 -10.51 -4.43 5.47
N THR A 100 -10.99 -4.62 6.68
CA THR A 100 -11.81 -3.62 7.36
C THR A 100 -10.94 -2.54 7.94
N GLU A 101 -11.56 -1.43 8.35
CA GLU A 101 -10.86 -0.37 9.05
C GLU A 101 -10.13 -0.92 10.28
N ASP A 102 -10.77 -1.80 11.04
CA ASP A 102 -10.17 -2.36 12.24
C ASP A 102 -8.97 -3.25 11.91
N GLN A 103 -9.05 -4.02 10.84
CA GLN A 103 -7.93 -4.86 10.42
C GLN A 103 -6.74 -4.03 9.97
N LEU A 104 -7.00 -2.92 9.29
CA LEU A 104 -5.94 -2.02 8.88
C LEU A 104 -5.31 -1.32 10.09
N ALA A 105 -6.13 -0.93 11.06
CA ALA A 105 -5.61 -0.32 12.28
C ALA A 105 -4.74 -1.32 13.07
N ASP A 106 -5.19 -2.56 13.16
CA ASP A 106 -4.42 -3.61 13.83
C ASP A 106 -3.08 -3.82 13.13
N ALA A 107 -3.09 -3.89 11.81
CA ALA A 107 -1.86 -4.09 11.04
C ALA A 107 -0.88 -2.94 11.26
N ALA A 108 -1.37 -1.71 11.22
CA ALA A 108 -0.52 -0.55 11.43
C ALA A 108 0.08 -0.52 12.83
N GLN A 109 -0.68 -1.00 13.81
CA GLN A 109 -0.21 -1.03 15.19
C GLN A 109 0.83 -2.14 15.39
N ARG A 110 0.61 -3.29 14.79
CA ARG A 110 1.53 -4.42 14.93
C ARG A 110 2.82 -4.22 14.14
N LEU A 111 2.78 -3.45 13.07
CA LEU A 111 3.92 -3.25 12.20
C LEU A 111 3.98 -1.78 11.78
N PRO A 112 4.31 -0.87 12.71
CA PRO A 112 4.25 0.56 12.40
C PRO A 112 5.33 0.97 11.40
N SER A 113 4.92 1.84 10.46
CA SER A 113 5.82 2.43 9.49
C SER A 113 6.22 3.79 10.03
N ASN A 114 7.29 3.80 10.82
CA ASN A 114 7.70 5.00 11.56
C ASN A 114 9.14 5.39 11.27
N GLY A 115 9.54 5.26 10.02
CA GLY A 115 10.90 5.56 9.63
C GLY A 115 11.87 4.42 9.83
N ARG A 116 11.45 3.38 10.56
CA ARG A 116 12.22 2.15 10.66
C ARG A 116 11.89 1.29 9.45
N SER A 117 12.78 0.41 9.14
CA SER A 117 12.60 -0.45 7.99
C SER A 117 11.57 -1.53 8.27
N LEU A 118 10.43 -1.47 7.58
CA LEU A 118 9.47 -2.56 7.64
C LEU A 118 10.05 -3.83 7.04
N ILE A 119 11.01 -3.67 6.12
CA ILE A 119 11.71 -4.82 5.53
C ILE A 119 12.45 -5.59 6.61
N GLU A 120 13.11 -4.89 7.54
CA GLU A 120 13.79 -5.53 8.66
C GLU A 120 12.81 -6.29 9.54
N LEU A 121 11.66 -5.66 9.83
CA LEU A 121 10.63 -6.30 10.64
C LEU A 121 10.05 -7.50 9.91
N LYS A 122 9.83 -7.39 8.61
CA LYS A 122 9.33 -8.49 7.81
C LYS A 122 10.31 -9.65 7.82
N SER A 123 11.61 -9.37 7.71
CA SER A 123 12.62 -10.42 7.76
C SER A 123 12.59 -11.17 9.08
N ALA A 124 12.41 -10.45 10.18
CA ALA A 124 12.31 -11.08 11.48
C ALA A 124 11.06 -11.94 11.62
N LEU A 125 9.94 -11.45 11.06
CA LEU A 125 8.67 -12.18 11.13
C LEU A 125 8.62 -13.37 10.17
N GLY A 126 9.36 -13.28 9.07
CA GLY A 126 9.31 -14.29 8.03
C GLY A 126 10.12 -15.54 8.28
N LYS A 127 10.66 -15.66 9.44
CA LYS A 127 11.51 -16.82 9.78
C LYS A 127 10.71 -18.08 10.06
#